data_1c7004cc415eeac86e7b6dfe1a902eea
#
_entry.id   1c7004cc415eeac86e7b6dfe1a902eea
#
_cell.length_a   1.000
_cell.length_b   1.000
_cell.length_c   1.000
_cell.angle_alpha   90.00
_cell.angle_beta   90.00
_cell.angle_gamma   90.00
#
_symmetry.space_group_name_H-M   'P 1'
#
loop_
_entity.id
_entity.type
_entity.pdbx_description
1 polymer ?
#
loop_
_entity_poly.entity_id
_entity_poly.type
_entity_poly.pdbx_seq_one_letter_code
_entity_poly.pdbx_strand_id
1 'polypeptide(L)'
;DYTSAVFHGNTGSFWNRNNTYKQWGYNYFFDSSAFTEKTDENSFQYGLNDKYMFPDSIKYLEQMQQPFYVKYLTVSNHYPYTSLSGDEKEQGFPLAETKDETVNGYFATANYLDSAIKDFFDYLKETGLYDNSIIVMYGDHYGISDTRSSNLAELLGKNPETWSNYDKAMLQRVPYMIHIPGYT
;
A
#
# COMPACT_ATOMS: atom_id res chain seq x y z
N ASP A 1 26.61 0.78 -10.50
CA ASP A 1 25.30 0.24 -10.85
C ASP A 1 24.51 0.02 -9.56
N TYR A 2 23.15 0.17 -9.61
CA TYR A 2 22.28 -0.09 -8.48
C TYR A 2 21.92 -1.57 -8.40
N THR A 3 21.91 -2.13 -7.19
CA THR A 3 21.23 -3.40 -6.93
C THR A 3 19.72 -3.11 -6.83
N SER A 4 18.89 -3.88 -7.52
CA SER A 4 17.45 -3.59 -7.59
C SER A 4 16.59 -4.76 -7.11
N ALA A 5 15.56 -4.45 -6.34
CA ALA A 5 14.61 -5.44 -5.81
C ALA A 5 13.17 -4.94 -5.85
N VAL A 6 12.25 -5.90 -5.92
CA VAL A 6 10.81 -5.67 -5.73
C VAL A 6 10.32 -6.54 -4.58
N PHE A 7 9.50 -5.97 -3.70
CA PHE A 7 8.83 -6.66 -2.60
C PHE A 7 7.33 -6.63 -2.80
N HIS A 8 6.67 -7.80 -2.69
CA HIS A 8 5.24 -7.92 -2.92
C HIS A 8 4.62 -9.08 -2.13
N GLY A 9 3.61 -8.80 -1.34
CA GLY A 9 2.95 -9.78 -0.47
C GLY A 9 2.13 -10.86 -1.19
N ASN A 10 1.98 -10.82 -2.52
CA ASN A 10 1.28 -11.83 -3.30
C ASN A 10 2.27 -12.79 -3.99
N THR A 11 1.74 -13.85 -4.63
CA THR A 11 2.54 -14.77 -5.42
C THR A 11 3.11 -14.10 -6.65
N GLY A 12 4.36 -14.43 -7.00
CA GLY A 12 5.03 -13.84 -8.16
C GLY A 12 4.38 -14.16 -9.51
N SER A 13 3.60 -15.24 -9.58
CA SER A 13 2.84 -15.61 -10.78
C SER A 13 1.62 -14.72 -11.02
N PHE A 14 1.12 -14.03 -9.98
CA PHE A 14 0.00 -13.12 -10.11
C PHE A 14 0.36 -11.96 -11.06
N TRP A 15 -0.42 -11.81 -12.14
CA TRP A 15 -0.15 -10.91 -13.25
C TRP A 15 1.24 -11.11 -13.90
N ASN A 16 1.81 -12.32 -13.78
CA ASN A 16 3.11 -12.66 -14.35
C ASN A 16 4.26 -11.73 -13.88
N ARG A 17 4.14 -11.17 -12.66
CA ARG A 17 5.07 -10.16 -12.12
C ARG A 17 6.50 -10.66 -12.03
N ASN A 18 6.72 -11.90 -11.60
CA ASN A 18 8.04 -12.49 -11.50
C ASN A 18 8.81 -12.48 -12.83
N ASN A 19 8.15 -12.76 -13.95
CA ASN A 19 8.78 -12.68 -15.27
C ASN A 19 8.91 -11.24 -15.75
N THR A 20 7.89 -10.42 -15.53
CA THR A 20 7.88 -9.01 -15.96
C THR A 20 9.01 -8.21 -15.33
N TYR A 21 9.17 -8.28 -14.00
CA TYR A 21 10.24 -7.55 -13.31
C TYR A 21 11.62 -8.07 -13.67
N LYS A 22 11.76 -9.38 -13.88
CA LYS A 22 12.99 -9.96 -14.40
C LYS A 22 13.36 -9.41 -15.79
N GLN A 23 12.37 -9.32 -16.69
CA GLN A 23 12.58 -8.76 -18.03
C GLN A 23 12.92 -7.26 -18.00
N TRP A 24 12.43 -6.53 -16.99
CA TRP A 24 12.77 -5.12 -16.77
C TRP A 24 14.15 -4.92 -16.12
N GLY A 25 14.88 -6.00 -15.85
CA GLY A 25 16.24 -5.93 -15.34
C GLY A 25 16.38 -5.83 -13.84
N TYR A 26 15.32 -6.07 -13.06
CA TYR A 26 15.44 -6.18 -11.60
C TYR A 26 16.28 -7.40 -11.22
N ASN A 27 17.17 -7.23 -10.26
CA ASN A 27 18.02 -8.32 -9.77
C ASN A 27 17.22 -9.32 -8.92
N TYR A 28 16.29 -8.82 -8.12
CA TYR A 28 15.51 -9.65 -7.19
C TYR A 28 14.01 -9.32 -7.26
N PHE A 29 13.20 -10.35 -7.08
CA PHE A 29 11.76 -10.23 -6.87
C PHE A 29 11.39 -11.13 -5.68
N PHE A 30 11.04 -10.49 -4.56
CA PHE A 30 10.61 -11.17 -3.34
C PHE A 30 9.09 -11.19 -3.30
N ASP A 31 8.51 -12.35 -3.48
CA ASP A 31 7.07 -12.58 -3.41
C ASP A 31 6.64 -13.15 -2.05
N SER A 32 5.39 -13.52 -1.90
CA SER A 32 4.84 -14.02 -0.64
C SER A 32 5.60 -15.24 -0.08
N SER A 33 6.32 -16.01 -0.90
CA SER A 33 7.12 -17.14 -0.42
C SER A 33 8.38 -16.75 0.36
N ALA A 34 8.79 -15.49 0.24
CA ALA A 34 9.95 -14.94 0.94
C ALA A 34 9.62 -14.43 2.36
N PHE A 35 8.36 -14.37 2.74
CA PHE A 35 7.85 -13.75 3.96
C PHE A 35 7.19 -14.76 4.89
N THR A 36 6.65 -14.26 6.00
CA THR A 36 5.81 -15.03 6.92
C THR A 36 4.70 -15.77 6.16
N GLU A 37 4.45 -17.01 6.53
CA GLU A 37 3.39 -17.80 5.92
C GLU A 37 2.03 -17.11 6.05
N LYS A 38 1.27 -17.10 4.96
CA LYS A 38 -0.04 -16.48 4.92
C LYS A 38 -1.07 -17.31 5.69
N THR A 39 -1.83 -16.62 6.51
CA THR A 39 -2.99 -17.14 7.25
C THR A 39 -4.21 -16.26 7.00
N ASP A 40 -5.38 -16.67 7.44
CA ASP A 40 -6.60 -15.85 7.36
C ASP A 40 -6.51 -14.58 8.22
N GLU A 41 -5.61 -14.57 9.21
CA GLU A 41 -5.42 -13.42 10.12
C GLU A 41 -4.48 -12.35 9.56
N ASN A 42 -3.47 -12.75 8.79
CA ASN A 42 -2.41 -11.85 8.33
C ASN A 42 -2.46 -11.56 6.82
N SER A 43 -3.43 -12.09 6.11
CA SER A 43 -3.52 -11.96 4.66
C SER A 43 -4.97 -11.93 4.18
N PHE A 44 -5.14 -11.50 2.93
CA PHE A 44 -6.41 -11.55 2.22
C PHE A 44 -6.17 -11.97 0.75
N GLN A 45 -7.21 -11.93 -0.08
CA GLN A 45 -7.14 -12.45 -1.46
C GLN A 45 -5.97 -11.93 -2.31
N TYR A 46 -5.46 -10.72 -2.02
CA TYR A 46 -4.36 -10.09 -2.77
C TYR A 46 -2.98 -10.31 -2.14
N GLY A 47 -2.89 -10.92 -0.97
CA GLY A 47 -1.61 -11.29 -0.39
C GLY A 47 -1.46 -11.03 1.11
N LEU A 48 -0.23 -11.13 1.57
CA LEU A 48 0.18 -10.83 2.93
C LEU A 48 0.00 -9.34 3.22
N ASN A 49 -0.58 -9.01 4.38
CA ASN A 49 -0.78 -7.63 4.80
C ASN A 49 0.56 -6.89 4.99
N ASP A 50 0.56 -5.59 4.70
CA ASP A 50 1.78 -4.79 4.64
C ASP A 50 2.49 -4.63 5.99
N LYS A 51 1.77 -4.73 7.13
CA LYS A 51 2.37 -4.80 8.48
C LYS A 51 3.27 -6.01 8.71
N TYR A 52 3.12 -7.05 7.92
CA TYR A 52 3.99 -8.23 7.91
C TYR A 52 5.03 -8.13 6.80
N MET A 53 4.64 -7.69 5.61
CA MET A 53 5.55 -7.58 4.48
C MET A 53 6.72 -6.62 4.74
N PHE A 54 6.46 -5.43 5.29
CA PHE A 54 7.53 -4.46 5.56
C PHE A 54 8.58 -5.01 6.54
N PRO A 55 8.25 -5.45 7.76
CA PRO A 55 9.26 -5.98 8.67
C PRO A 55 9.95 -7.23 8.13
N ASP A 56 9.24 -8.13 7.45
CA ASP A 56 9.83 -9.32 6.85
C ASP A 56 10.82 -9.01 5.73
N SER A 57 10.66 -7.87 5.06
CA SER A 57 11.56 -7.42 4.00
C SER A 57 12.91 -6.91 4.52
N ILE A 58 12.99 -6.47 5.78
CA ILE A 58 14.18 -5.86 6.37
C ILE A 58 15.40 -6.76 6.26
N LYS A 59 15.25 -8.06 6.55
CA LYS A 59 16.35 -9.03 6.44
C LYS A 59 17.00 -9.12 5.06
N TYR A 60 16.23 -8.81 4.00
CA TYR A 60 16.74 -8.75 2.64
C TYR A 60 17.32 -7.38 2.32
N LEU A 61 16.67 -6.32 2.78
CA LEU A 61 17.13 -4.94 2.58
C LEU A 61 18.52 -4.73 3.19
N GLU A 62 18.77 -5.25 4.40
CA GLU A 62 20.05 -5.16 5.09
C GLU A 62 21.20 -5.91 4.39
N GLN A 63 20.87 -6.90 3.57
CA GLN A 63 21.85 -7.67 2.80
C GLN A 63 22.09 -7.13 1.40
N MET A 64 21.33 -6.12 0.96
CA MET A 64 21.48 -5.55 -0.38
C MET A 64 22.76 -4.72 -0.49
N GLN A 65 23.50 -4.97 -1.55
CA GLN A 65 24.66 -4.14 -1.89
C GLN A 65 24.21 -2.72 -2.26
N GLN A 66 24.78 -1.73 -1.61
CA GLN A 66 24.55 -0.32 -1.94
C GLN A 66 25.40 0.14 -3.14
N PRO A 67 24.93 1.14 -3.92
CA PRO A 67 23.59 1.72 -3.81
C PRO A 67 22.53 0.74 -4.33
N PHE A 68 21.32 0.82 -3.75
CA PHE A 68 20.21 -0.02 -4.17
C PHE A 68 18.97 0.80 -4.58
N TYR A 69 18.13 0.19 -5.38
CA TYR A 69 16.81 0.67 -5.75
C TYR A 69 15.78 -0.40 -5.38
N VAL A 70 14.84 -0.06 -4.53
CA VAL A 70 13.79 -0.98 -4.08
C VAL A 70 12.40 -0.45 -4.39
N LYS A 71 11.51 -1.35 -4.77
CA LYS A 71 10.09 -1.07 -5.00
C LYS A 71 9.24 -1.95 -4.12
N TYR A 72 8.34 -1.35 -3.37
CA TYR A 72 7.30 -2.03 -2.60
C TYR A 72 5.96 -1.92 -3.32
N LEU A 73 5.28 -3.05 -3.48
CA LEU A 73 3.91 -3.12 -3.98
C LEU A 73 3.01 -3.52 -2.82
N THR A 74 2.38 -2.53 -2.22
CA THR A 74 1.48 -2.71 -1.07
C THR A 74 0.14 -3.31 -1.49
N VAL A 75 -0.53 -3.97 -0.55
CA VAL A 75 -1.81 -4.65 -0.83
C VAL A 75 -2.91 -4.34 0.19
N SER A 76 -2.57 -3.89 1.41
CA SER A 76 -3.54 -3.76 2.50
C SER A 76 -4.65 -2.76 2.22
N ASN A 77 -4.37 -1.69 1.46
CA ASN A 77 -5.37 -0.72 1.01
C ASN A 77 -5.81 -1.00 -0.43
N HIS A 78 -6.30 -2.21 -0.70
CA HIS A 78 -6.80 -2.60 -2.02
C HIS A 78 -8.27 -2.99 -1.96
N TYR A 79 -9.02 -2.73 -3.04
CA TYR A 79 -10.39 -3.20 -3.19
C TYR A 79 -10.50 -4.71 -2.88
N PRO A 80 -11.52 -5.18 -2.18
CA PRO A 80 -12.76 -4.53 -1.75
C PRO A 80 -12.70 -3.78 -0.40
N TYR A 81 -11.53 -3.58 0.23
CA TYR A 81 -11.32 -2.89 1.50
C TYR A 81 -12.00 -3.57 2.70
N THR A 82 -12.23 -4.87 2.62
CA THR A 82 -12.86 -5.69 3.66
C THR A 82 -11.85 -6.57 4.39
N SER A 83 -10.57 -6.40 4.09
CA SER A 83 -9.49 -7.29 4.49
C SER A 83 -9.03 -7.16 5.94
N LEU A 84 -9.51 -6.17 6.68
CA LEU A 84 -9.15 -6.00 8.08
C LEU A 84 -10.01 -6.94 8.93
N SER A 85 -9.39 -7.92 9.58
CA SER A 85 -10.00 -8.85 10.53
C SER A 85 -9.45 -8.65 11.94
N GLY A 86 -10.26 -8.95 12.96
CA GLY A 86 -9.81 -8.98 14.35
C GLY A 86 -9.24 -7.67 14.85
N ASP A 87 -8.06 -7.74 15.47
CA ASP A 87 -7.37 -6.62 16.14
C ASP A 87 -7.05 -5.45 15.20
N GLU A 88 -7.01 -5.69 13.91
CA GLU A 88 -6.73 -4.66 12.91
C GLU A 88 -7.89 -3.66 12.75
N LYS A 89 -9.14 -4.09 13.03
CA LYS A 89 -10.30 -3.20 13.12
C LYS A 89 -10.29 -2.37 14.40
N GLU A 90 -9.60 -2.84 15.42
CA GLU A 90 -9.55 -2.21 16.72
C GLU A 90 -8.49 -1.12 16.84
N GLN A 91 -7.69 -0.87 15.82
CA GLN A 91 -6.59 0.12 15.83
C GLN A 91 -7.05 1.59 15.86
N GLY A 92 -8.25 1.86 16.31
CA GLY A 92 -8.71 3.20 16.64
C GLY A 92 -9.27 4.00 15.46
N PHE A 93 -9.31 3.45 14.25
CA PHE A 93 -9.95 4.08 13.10
C PHE A 93 -11.24 3.33 12.72
N PRO A 94 -12.42 3.87 13.08
CA PRO A 94 -13.68 3.19 12.85
C PRO A 94 -13.99 3.04 11.36
N LEU A 95 -14.73 1.98 11.02
CA LEU A 95 -15.34 1.86 9.69
C LEU A 95 -16.37 3.00 9.53
N ALA A 96 -16.49 3.54 8.32
CA ALA A 96 -17.57 4.43 7.98
C ALA A 96 -18.92 3.67 7.98
N GLU A 97 -20.01 4.37 8.22
CA GLU A 97 -21.35 3.78 8.32
C GLU A 97 -22.23 4.20 7.13
N THR A 98 -21.80 3.83 5.93
CA THR A 98 -22.63 3.99 4.72
C THR A 98 -23.33 2.67 4.37
N LYS A 99 -24.15 2.66 3.33
CA LYS A 99 -24.77 1.45 2.77
C LYS A 99 -23.82 0.61 1.93
N ASP A 100 -22.57 1.04 1.74
CA ASP A 100 -21.57 0.43 0.88
C ASP A 100 -20.35 -0.02 1.72
N GLU A 101 -20.22 -1.32 1.94
CA GLU A 101 -19.12 -1.90 2.72
C GLU A 101 -17.74 -1.53 2.16
N THR A 102 -17.61 -1.40 0.85
CA THR A 102 -16.36 -0.98 0.21
C THR A 102 -15.97 0.44 0.62
N VAL A 103 -16.93 1.37 0.63
CA VAL A 103 -16.70 2.74 1.09
C VAL A 103 -16.38 2.76 2.59
N ASN A 104 -17.09 1.94 3.36
CA ASN A 104 -16.89 1.86 4.81
C ASN A 104 -15.47 1.38 5.18
N GLY A 105 -14.94 0.41 4.43
CA GLY A 105 -13.60 -0.14 4.67
C GLY A 105 -12.46 0.71 4.13
N TYR A 106 -12.70 1.57 3.15
CA TYR A 106 -11.64 2.29 2.44
C TYR A 106 -10.72 3.11 3.36
N PHE A 107 -11.30 3.93 4.22
CA PHE A 107 -10.51 4.78 5.13
C PHE A 107 -9.83 3.98 6.24
N ALA A 108 -10.45 2.91 6.71
CA ALA A 108 -9.84 2.03 7.71
C ALA A 108 -8.63 1.29 7.15
N THR A 109 -8.72 0.77 5.93
CA THR A 109 -7.58 0.10 5.28
C THR A 109 -6.48 1.09 4.89
N ALA A 110 -6.82 2.34 4.54
CA ALA A 110 -5.85 3.40 4.31
C ALA A 110 -5.09 3.75 5.60
N ASN A 111 -5.79 3.88 6.73
CA ASN A 111 -5.17 4.11 8.04
C ASN A 111 -4.26 2.93 8.46
N TYR A 112 -4.68 1.70 8.19
CA TYR A 112 -3.85 0.51 8.44
C TYR A 112 -2.56 0.55 7.64
N LEU A 113 -2.63 0.85 6.34
CA LEU A 113 -1.45 0.99 5.49
C LEU A 113 -0.55 2.14 5.98
N ASP A 114 -1.13 3.29 6.36
CA ASP A 114 -0.39 4.43 6.90
C ASP A 114 0.40 4.03 8.15
N SER A 115 -0.20 3.26 9.07
CA SER A 115 0.49 2.75 10.26
C SER A 115 1.64 1.79 9.92
N ALA A 116 1.46 0.93 8.92
CA ALA A 116 2.54 0.04 8.45
C ALA A 116 3.70 0.82 7.82
N ILE A 117 3.40 1.86 7.04
CA ILE A 117 4.40 2.76 6.46
C ILE A 117 5.13 3.53 7.57
N LYS A 118 4.40 4.02 8.59
CA LYS A 118 5.00 4.71 9.74
C LYS A 118 6.06 3.83 10.41
N ASP A 119 5.72 2.61 10.75
CA ASP A 119 6.63 1.68 11.41
C ASP A 119 7.86 1.39 10.55
N PHE A 120 7.67 1.23 9.24
CA PHE A 120 8.77 1.07 8.30
C PHE A 120 9.64 2.33 8.19
N PHE A 121 9.06 3.53 8.22
CA PHE A 121 9.81 4.78 8.21
C PHE A 121 10.59 4.99 9.50
N ASP A 122 10.06 4.56 10.64
CA ASP A 122 10.78 4.60 11.91
C ASP A 122 12.04 3.72 11.83
N TYR A 123 11.94 2.52 11.28
CA TYR A 123 13.12 1.68 10.96
C TYR A 123 14.12 2.38 10.02
N LEU A 124 13.64 3.01 8.93
CA LEU A 124 14.54 3.71 8.02
C LEU A 124 15.29 4.87 8.69
N LYS A 125 14.63 5.58 9.61
CA LYS A 125 15.25 6.65 10.41
C LYS A 125 16.28 6.11 11.39
N GLU A 126 15.95 5.05 12.13
CA GLU A 126 16.83 4.41 13.11
C GLU A 126 18.12 3.89 12.46
N THR A 127 18.03 3.41 11.24
CA THR A 127 19.18 2.88 10.47
C THR A 127 19.91 3.93 9.64
N GLY A 128 19.43 5.18 9.60
CA GLY A 128 19.99 6.26 8.77
C GLY A 128 19.68 6.15 7.28
N LEU A 129 18.90 5.13 6.87
CA LEU A 129 18.48 4.98 5.47
C LEU A 129 17.56 6.11 5.03
N TYR A 130 16.73 6.63 5.94
CA TYR A 130 15.83 7.76 5.63
C TYR A 130 16.58 8.99 5.16
N ASP A 131 17.67 9.36 5.86
CA ASP A 131 18.49 10.54 5.54
C ASP A 131 19.44 10.32 4.34
N ASN A 132 19.50 9.09 3.84
CA ASN A 132 20.36 8.73 2.70
C ASN A 132 19.57 8.14 1.52
N SER A 133 18.25 8.30 1.49
CA SER A 133 17.40 7.75 0.44
C SER A 133 16.43 8.78 -0.12
N ILE A 134 16.22 8.75 -1.42
CA ILE A 134 15.06 9.37 -2.03
C ILE A 134 13.90 8.38 -1.93
N ILE A 135 12.79 8.80 -1.31
CA ILE A 135 11.60 7.96 -1.15
C ILE A 135 10.46 8.56 -1.97
N VAL A 136 9.89 7.77 -2.85
CA VAL A 136 8.74 8.16 -3.66
C VAL A 136 7.56 7.25 -3.30
N MET A 137 6.45 7.87 -2.88
CA MET A 137 5.19 7.16 -2.63
C MET A 137 4.11 7.68 -3.56
N TYR A 138 3.37 6.77 -4.18
CA TYR A 138 2.25 7.14 -5.05
C TYR A 138 1.22 6.01 -5.11
N GLY A 139 -0.05 6.40 -5.30
CA GLY A 139 -1.08 5.44 -5.67
C GLY A 139 -0.94 5.07 -7.15
N ASP A 140 -1.07 3.81 -7.47
CA ASP A 140 -0.99 3.30 -8.86
C ASP A 140 -2.31 3.41 -9.62
N HIS A 141 -3.43 3.54 -8.88
CA HIS A 141 -4.77 3.79 -9.41
C HIS A 141 -5.69 4.39 -8.34
N TYR A 142 -6.87 4.87 -8.73
CA TYR A 142 -7.88 5.39 -7.80
C TYR A 142 -8.48 4.29 -6.92
N GLY A 143 -8.95 4.66 -5.71
CA GLY A 143 -9.49 3.72 -4.74
C GLY A 143 -10.99 3.45 -4.91
N ILE A 144 -11.81 4.49 -5.05
CA ILE A 144 -13.27 4.40 -5.10
C ILE A 144 -13.77 4.66 -6.52
N SER A 145 -14.54 3.71 -7.07
CA SER A 145 -15.13 3.85 -8.40
C SER A 145 -16.29 4.85 -8.43
N ASP A 146 -16.53 5.46 -9.59
CA ASP A 146 -17.63 6.41 -9.79
C ASP A 146 -19.02 5.81 -9.48
N THR A 147 -19.21 4.51 -9.65
CA THR A 147 -20.46 3.82 -9.31
C THR A 147 -20.81 3.86 -7.81
N ARG A 148 -19.83 4.19 -6.94
CA ARG A 148 -19.99 4.31 -5.49
C ARG A 148 -20.03 5.76 -5.03
N SER A 149 -20.04 6.72 -5.95
CA SER A 149 -19.94 8.16 -5.67
C SER A 149 -21.06 8.69 -4.77
N SER A 150 -22.26 8.13 -4.83
CA SER A 150 -23.38 8.56 -3.98
C SER A 150 -23.10 8.32 -2.48
N ASN A 151 -22.59 7.14 -2.12
CA ASN A 151 -22.26 6.81 -0.74
C ASN A 151 -21.03 7.61 -0.25
N LEU A 152 -20.05 7.81 -1.13
CA LEU A 152 -18.89 8.64 -0.81
C LEU A 152 -19.24 10.11 -0.67
N ALA A 153 -20.15 10.64 -1.49
CA ALA A 153 -20.61 12.03 -1.42
C ALA A 153 -21.25 12.32 -0.06
N GLU A 154 -22.12 11.43 0.40
CA GLU A 154 -22.77 11.54 1.72
C GLU A 154 -21.73 11.59 2.84
N LEU A 155 -20.77 10.68 2.81
CA LEU A 155 -19.68 10.61 3.80
C LEU A 155 -18.83 11.89 3.81
N LEU A 156 -18.63 12.54 2.66
CA LEU A 156 -17.91 13.80 2.52
C LEU A 156 -18.78 15.05 2.78
N GLY A 157 -20.03 14.87 3.23
CA GLY A 157 -20.98 15.98 3.47
C GLY A 157 -21.44 16.67 2.18
N LYS A 158 -21.37 16.00 1.04
CA LYS A 158 -21.82 16.49 -0.27
C LYS A 158 -23.16 15.87 -0.64
N ASN A 159 -23.97 16.60 -1.42
CA ASN A 159 -25.21 16.05 -1.95
C ASN A 159 -24.94 15.16 -3.17
N PRO A 160 -25.31 13.86 -3.14
CA PRO A 160 -25.12 12.95 -4.25
C PRO A 160 -25.79 13.41 -5.56
N GLU A 161 -26.92 14.13 -5.49
CA GLU A 161 -27.65 14.61 -6.66
C GLU A 161 -26.92 15.74 -7.40
N THR A 162 -26.01 16.44 -6.71
CA THR A 162 -25.21 17.53 -7.28
C THR A 162 -23.77 17.10 -7.57
N TRP A 163 -23.48 15.81 -7.50
CA TRP A 163 -22.15 15.25 -7.78
C TRP A 163 -21.77 15.53 -9.24
N SER A 164 -20.81 16.40 -9.42
CA SER A 164 -20.42 16.95 -10.71
C SER A 164 -19.35 16.11 -11.43
N ASN A 165 -19.12 16.39 -12.70
CA ASN A 165 -17.97 15.82 -13.43
C ASN A 165 -16.63 16.22 -12.79
N TYR A 166 -16.54 17.37 -12.14
CA TYR A 166 -15.36 17.74 -11.35
C TYR A 166 -15.15 16.81 -10.15
N ASP A 167 -16.21 16.51 -9.40
CA ASP A 167 -16.11 15.57 -8.26
C ASP A 167 -15.67 14.19 -8.74
N LYS A 168 -16.19 13.71 -9.88
CA LYS A 168 -15.76 12.45 -10.52
C LYS A 168 -14.29 12.47 -10.90
N ALA A 169 -13.81 13.56 -11.49
CA ALA A 169 -12.41 13.73 -11.85
C ALA A 169 -11.51 13.74 -10.58
N MET A 170 -11.99 14.34 -9.48
CA MET A 170 -11.26 14.35 -8.20
C MET A 170 -11.10 12.93 -7.62
N LEU A 171 -12.04 12.01 -7.85
CA LEU A 171 -11.90 10.61 -7.43
C LEU A 171 -10.77 9.86 -8.16
N GLN A 172 -10.34 10.34 -9.32
CA GLN A 172 -9.23 9.71 -10.07
C GLN A 172 -7.85 10.11 -9.54
N ARG A 173 -7.80 11.08 -8.61
CA ARG A 173 -6.52 11.53 -8.06
C ARG A 173 -5.96 10.47 -7.11
N VAL A 174 -4.65 10.35 -7.16
CA VAL A 174 -3.87 9.52 -6.23
C VAL A 174 -2.87 10.38 -5.46
N PRO A 175 -2.46 9.99 -4.25
CA PRO A 175 -1.37 10.67 -3.57
C PRO A 175 -0.07 10.52 -4.38
N TYR A 176 0.76 11.55 -4.34
CA TYR A 176 2.11 11.54 -4.86
C TYR A 176 3.00 12.33 -3.93
N MET A 177 3.96 11.69 -3.31
CA MET A 177 4.85 12.27 -2.31
C MET A 177 6.30 11.89 -2.61
N ILE A 178 7.20 12.84 -2.43
CA ILE A 178 8.64 12.62 -2.57
C ILE A 178 9.34 13.16 -1.33
N HIS A 179 10.16 12.30 -0.72
CA HIS A 179 11.15 12.71 0.26
C HIS A 179 12.53 12.77 -0.43
N ILE A 180 13.23 13.88 -0.25
CA ILE A 180 14.61 14.06 -0.72
C ILE A 180 15.44 14.53 0.49
N PRO A 181 16.52 13.83 0.87
CA PRO A 181 17.36 14.23 2.00
C PRO A 181 17.85 15.67 1.88
N GLY A 182 17.70 16.45 2.96
CA GLY A 182 18.13 17.84 2.99
C GLY A 182 17.17 18.85 2.34
N TYR A 183 16.05 18.42 1.80
CA TYR A 183 14.97 19.32 1.34
C TYR A 183 13.77 19.24 2.29
N THR A 184 13.26 20.39 2.69
CA THR A 184 12.05 20.56 3.53
C THR A 184 10.92 21.18 2.73
#